data_dc8ea0201f1f70acccbf705b5752303d
#
_entry.id   dc8ea0201f1f70acccbf705b5752303d
#
_cell.length_a   1.000
_cell.length_b   1.000
_cell.length_c   1.000
_cell.angle_alpha   90.00
_cell.angle_beta   90.00
_cell.angle_gamma   90.00
#
_symmetry.space_group_name_H-M   'P 1'
#
loop_
_entity.id
_entity.type
_entity.pdbx_description
1 polymer ?
#
loop_
_entity_poly.entity_id
_entity_poly.type
_entity_poly.pdbx_seq_one_letter_code
_entity_poly.pdbx_strand_id
1 'polypeptide(L)'
;MAFQLVAGLAAKDYVTDLKLCRVLFEDNKYYPWIFLVPKKENTKNMTNLTMEERFQLMREIALAESVMFKLFPCEQDNVAMIGNMTPQLHVHIVCRKKGDPEWPD
;
A
#
# COMPACT_ATOMS: atom_id res chain seq x y z
N MET A 1 16.74 15.69 -4.75
CA MET A 1 16.03 15.23 -5.97
C MET A 1 14.59 14.87 -5.63
N ALA A 2 13.71 15.06 -6.57
CA ALA A 2 12.32 14.70 -6.38
C ALA A 2 12.19 13.18 -6.20
N PHE A 3 11.24 12.77 -5.35
CA PHE A 3 10.91 11.38 -5.16
C PHE A 3 10.41 10.76 -6.47
N GLN A 4 10.88 9.56 -6.79
CA GLN A 4 10.44 8.84 -7.98
C GLN A 4 10.09 7.39 -7.63
N LEU A 5 9.00 6.91 -8.22
CA LEU A 5 8.62 5.51 -8.12
C LEU A 5 9.51 4.66 -9.03
N VAL A 6 9.89 3.48 -8.55
CA VAL A 6 10.52 2.48 -9.43
C VAL A 6 9.51 2.02 -10.48
N ALA A 7 9.99 1.49 -11.61
CA ALA A 7 9.17 1.20 -12.78
C ALA A 7 7.93 0.36 -12.48
N GLY A 8 8.07 -0.69 -11.66
CA GLY A 8 6.95 -1.58 -11.34
C GLY A 8 5.83 -0.88 -10.57
N LEU A 9 6.15 0.10 -9.73
CA LEU A 9 5.16 0.89 -9.00
C LEU A 9 4.65 2.06 -9.86
N ALA A 10 5.52 2.65 -10.66
CA ALA A 10 5.12 3.75 -11.55
C ALA A 10 4.07 3.33 -12.58
N ALA A 11 4.00 2.04 -12.89
CA ALA A 11 3.00 1.50 -13.82
C ALA A 11 1.60 1.36 -13.21
N LYS A 12 1.46 1.48 -11.88
CA LYS A 12 0.17 1.43 -11.20
C LYS A 12 -0.57 2.75 -11.34
N ASP A 13 -1.89 2.71 -11.15
CA ASP A 13 -2.73 3.90 -11.26
C ASP A 13 -2.55 4.80 -10.03
N TYR A 14 -2.26 6.06 -10.26
CA TYR A 14 -2.13 7.06 -9.21
C TYR A 14 -3.52 7.40 -8.64
N VAL A 15 -3.63 7.44 -7.31
CA VAL A 15 -4.85 7.84 -6.62
C VAL A 15 -4.68 9.23 -5.99
N THR A 16 -3.76 9.35 -5.04
CA THR A 16 -3.52 10.60 -4.32
C THR A 16 -2.21 10.53 -3.56
N ASP A 17 -1.75 11.69 -3.08
CA ASP A 17 -0.63 11.77 -2.14
C ASP A 17 -1.18 12.12 -0.75
N LEU A 18 -0.79 11.33 0.24
CA LEU A 18 -0.98 11.65 1.65
C LEU A 18 0.26 12.39 2.15
N LYS A 19 0.32 12.66 3.46
CA LYS A 19 1.46 13.37 4.03
C LYS A 19 2.77 12.64 3.78
N LEU A 20 2.82 11.34 4.03
CA LEU A 20 4.01 10.53 3.80
C LEU A 20 3.90 9.73 2.50
N CYS A 21 2.80 9.04 2.27
CA CYS A 21 2.70 8.04 1.22
C CYS A 21 1.99 8.53 -0.02
N ARG A 22 2.43 8.02 -1.17
CA ARG A 22 1.66 8.04 -2.41
C ARG A 22 0.77 6.80 -2.43
N VAL A 23 -0.50 7.00 -2.78
CA VAL A 23 -1.48 5.92 -2.87
C VAL A 23 -1.62 5.52 -4.33
N LEU A 24 -1.41 4.23 -4.61
CA LEU A 24 -1.56 3.65 -5.94
C LEU A 24 -2.63 2.57 -5.91
N PHE A 25 -3.27 2.35 -7.05
CA PHE A 25 -4.31 1.36 -7.20
C PHE A 25 -3.83 0.22 -8.10
N GLU A 26 -4.10 -1.03 -7.66
CA GLU A 26 -3.88 -2.21 -8.48
C GLU A 26 -5.17 -2.55 -9.21
N ASP A 27 -5.12 -2.60 -10.54
CA ASP A 27 -6.27 -2.97 -11.36
C ASP A 27 -6.42 -4.50 -11.34
N ASN A 28 -7.21 -5.00 -10.39
CA ASN A 28 -7.46 -6.43 -10.23
C ASN A 28 -8.95 -6.66 -10.01
N LYS A 29 -9.57 -7.48 -10.85
CA LYS A 29 -11.02 -7.69 -10.81
C LYS A 29 -11.50 -8.51 -9.60
N TYR A 30 -10.60 -9.22 -8.93
CA TYR A 30 -10.97 -10.08 -7.80
C TYR A 30 -10.80 -9.42 -6.44
N TYR A 31 -9.87 -8.46 -6.34
CA TYR A 31 -9.48 -7.85 -5.06
C TYR A 31 -9.44 -6.34 -5.17
N PRO A 32 -10.18 -5.63 -4.33
CA PRO A 32 -9.85 -4.23 -4.08
C PRO A 32 -8.46 -4.16 -3.44
N TRP A 33 -7.53 -3.44 -4.08
CA TRP A 33 -6.12 -3.53 -3.72
C TRP A 33 -5.44 -2.18 -3.97
N ILE A 34 -4.83 -1.64 -2.92
CA ILE A 34 -4.05 -0.41 -3.02
C ILE A 34 -2.65 -0.61 -2.47
N PHE A 35 -1.77 0.30 -2.85
CA PHE A 35 -0.42 0.37 -2.31
C PHE A 35 -0.23 1.72 -1.65
N LEU A 36 0.47 1.73 -0.51
CA LEU A 36 0.99 2.95 0.09
C LEU A 36 2.51 2.95 -0.08
N VAL A 37 3.03 3.98 -0.73
CA VAL A 37 4.47 4.09 -1.00
C VAL A 37 5.00 5.34 -0.30
N PRO A 38 5.80 5.20 0.78
CA PRO A 38 6.43 6.36 1.42
C PRO A 38 7.25 7.15 0.41
N LYS A 39 7.02 8.46 0.35
CA LYS A 39 7.68 9.35 -0.60
C LYS A 39 9.06 9.75 -0.08
N LYS A 40 9.93 8.77 0.05
CA LYS A 40 11.28 8.95 0.55
C LYS A 40 12.25 8.15 -0.31
N GLU A 41 13.29 8.80 -0.80
CA GLU A 41 14.30 8.13 -1.63
C GLU A 41 15.07 7.08 -0.84
N ASN A 42 15.60 6.09 -1.53
CA ASN A 42 16.46 5.04 -0.97
C ASN A 42 15.82 4.29 0.21
N THR A 43 14.50 4.10 0.15
CA THR A 43 13.75 3.46 1.21
C THR A 43 13.22 2.12 0.70
N LYS A 44 13.77 1.03 1.25
CA LYS A 44 13.38 -0.34 0.91
C LYS A 44 12.59 -1.00 2.03
N ASN A 45 12.88 -0.62 3.27
CA ASN A 45 12.35 -1.27 4.47
C ASN A 45 11.97 -0.24 5.53
N MET A 46 11.20 -0.67 6.51
CA MET A 46 10.82 0.16 7.66
C MET A 46 12.02 0.74 8.39
N THR A 47 13.14 0.00 8.40
CA THR A 47 14.37 0.47 9.06
C THR A 47 14.98 1.70 8.39
N ASN A 48 14.59 1.99 7.16
CA ASN A 48 15.04 3.20 6.45
C ASN A 48 14.21 4.44 6.81
N LEU A 49 13.12 4.26 7.54
CA LEU A 49 12.26 5.35 8.00
C LEU A 49 12.67 5.81 9.39
N THR A 50 12.51 7.10 9.67
CA THR A 50 12.63 7.62 11.03
C THR A 50 11.45 7.16 11.88
N MET A 51 11.53 7.30 13.20
CA MET A 51 10.40 6.96 14.08
C MET A 51 9.17 7.79 13.74
N GLU A 52 9.34 9.07 13.48
CA GLU A 52 8.23 9.95 13.07
C GLU A 52 7.57 9.44 11.78
N GLU A 53 8.37 9.03 10.81
CA GLU A 53 7.86 8.50 9.56
C GLU A 53 7.14 7.17 9.76
N ARG A 54 7.64 6.32 10.65
CA ARG A 54 6.98 5.05 10.99
C ARG A 54 5.61 5.30 11.63
N PHE A 55 5.52 6.25 12.55
CA PHE A 55 4.23 6.63 13.15
C PHE A 55 3.27 7.18 12.10
N GLN A 56 3.77 8.01 11.20
CA GLN A 56 2.94 8.56 10.14
C GLN A 56 2.47 7.47 9.18
N LEU A 57 3.33 6.50 8.87
CA LEU A 57 2.94 5.35 8.05
C LEU A 57 1.82 4.55 8.71
N MET A 58 1.91 4.31 10.01
CA MET A 58 0.84 3.59 10.73
C MET A 58 -0.49 4.35 10.67
N ARG A 59 -0.46 5.67 10.83
CA ARG A 59 -1.67 6.49 10.69
C ARG A 59 -2.28 6.38 9.30
N GLU A 60 -1.43 6.38 8.27
CA GLU A 60 -1.89 6.31 6.89
C GLU A 60 -2.40 4.93 6.52
N ILE A 61 -1.80 3.87 7.04
CA ILE A 61 -2.32 2.51 6.87
C ILE A 61 -3.72 2.42 7.48
N ALA A 62 -3.91 2.89 8.71
CA ALA A 62 -5.22 2.84 9.37
C ALA A 62 -6.27 3.67 8.62
N LEU A 63 -5.88 4.84 8.11
CA LEU A 63 -6.77 5.67 7.29
C LEU A 63 -7.18 4.91 6.02
N ALA A 64 -6.22 4.32 5.32
CA ALA A 64 -6.47 3.59 4.09
C ALA A 64 -7.39 2.38 4.33
N GLU A 65 -7.14 1.63 5.40
CA GLU A 65 -8.02 0.51 5.78
C GLU A 65 -9.45 0.98 5.98
N SER A 66 -9.64 2.08 6.72
CA SER A 66 -10.99 2.59 7.01
C SER A 66 -11.74 3.00 5.74
N VAL A 67 -11.03 3.58 4.77
CA VAL A 67 -11.61 3.95 3.48
C VAL A 67 -11.97 2.70 2.67
N MET A 68 -11.08 1.73 2.63
CA MET A 68 -11.32 0.48 1.88
C MET A 68 -12.53 -0.27 2.45
N PHE A 69 -12.67 -0.34 3.77
CA PHE A 69 -13.83 -0.97 4.40
C PHE A 69 -15.13 -0.25 4.07
N LYS A 70 -15.10 1.06 3.87
CA LYS A 70 -16.30 1.83 3.49
C LYS A 70 -16.67 1.63 2.03
N LEU A 71 -15.69 1.51 1.15
CA LEU A 71 -15.92 1.49 -0.30
C LEU A 71 -16.23 0.10 -0.83
N PHE A 72 -15.74 -0.94 -0.19
CA PHE A 72 -15.82 -2.30 -0.71
C PHE A 72 -16.34 -3.28 0.34
N PRO A 73 -17.03 -4.37 -0.10
CA PRO A 73 -17.37 -5.47 0.80
C PRO A 73 -16.08 -6.19 1.18
N CYS A 74 -15.62 -5.95 2.39
CA CYS A 74 -14.32 -6.40 2.88
C CYS A 74 -14.51 -7.00 4.27
N GLU A 75 -14.35 -8.31 4.41
CA GLU A 75 -14.46 -9.00 5.70
C GLU A 75 -13.18 -8.89 6.50
N GLN A 76 -12.06 -8.88 5.80
CA GLN A 76 -10.73 -8.81 6.38
C GLN A 76 -9.80 -8.12 5.39
N ASP A 77 -8.95 -7.23 5.84
CA ASP A 77 -7.87 -6.72 5.01
C ASP A 77 -6.58 -7.47 5.29
N ASN A 78 -5.74 -7.60 4.28
CA ASN A 78 -4.38 -8.10 4.44
C ASN A 78 -3.42 -6.96 4.16
N VAL A 79 -2.57 -6.66 5.12
CA VAL A 79 -1.56 -5.61 5.03
C VAL A 79 -0.19 -6.28 5.00
N ALA A 80 0.59 -6.02 3.97
CA ALA A 80 1.88 -6.68 3.81
C ALA A 80 2.90 -5.76 3.16
N MET A 81 4.16 -5.98 3.51
CA MET A 81 5.31 -5.30 2.93
C MET A 81 6.21 -6.37 2.31
N ILE A 82 6.07 -6.58 1.00
CA ILE A 82 6.83 -7.60 0.28
C ILE A 82 7.59 -6.90 -0.84
N GLY A 83 8.90 -6.79 -0.71
CA GLY A 83 9.74 -6.04 -1.64
C GLY A 83 10.84 -6.84 -2.30
N ASN A 84 10.67 -8.16 -2.42
CA ASN A 84 11.72 -9.01 -2.96
C ASN A 84 12.08 -8.68 -4.41
N MET A 85 11.08 -8.33 -5.22
CA MET A 85 11.27 -7.98 -6.63
C MET A 85 11.28 -6.48 -6.88
N THR A 86 10.58 -5.71 -6.04
CA THR A 86 10.46 -4.27 -6.19
C THR A 86 11.16 -3.60 -5.02
N PRO A 87 12.37 -3.07 -5.22
CA PRO A 87 13.22 -2.59 -4.12
C PRO A 87 12.87 -1.17 -3.66
N GLN A 88 11.59 -0.91 -3.45
CA GLN A 88 11.09 0.34 -2.90
C GLN A 88 9.97 -0.03 -1.94
N LEU A 89 10.05 0.49 -0.70
CA LEU A 89 9.07 0.15 0.33
C LEU A 89 7.66 0.49 -0.17
N HIS A 90 6.80 -0.51 -0.15
CA HIS A 90 5.39 -0.33 -0.48
C HIS A 90 4.56 -1.27 0.37
N VAL A 91 3.45 -0.76 0.85
CA VAL A 91 2.53 -1.50 1.71
C VAL A 91 1.33 -1.90 0.88
N HIS A 92 1.10 -3.21 0.77
CA HIS A 92 -0.11 -3.75 0.13
C HIS A 92 -1.25 -3.68 1.13
N ILE A 93 -2.40 -3.17 0.71
CA ILE A 93 -3.64 -3.26 1.48
C ILE A 93 -4.68 -3.89 0.55
N VAL A 94 -5.08 -5.12 0.87
CA VAL A 94 -5.94 -5.93 0.02
C VAL A 94 -7.20 -6.30 0.79
N CYS A 95 -8.35 -5.97 0.23
CA CYS A 95 -9.63 -6.39 0.81
C CYS A 95 -9.90 -7.86 0.48
N ARG A 96 -10.20 -8.62 1.52
CA ARG A 96 -10.47 -10.04 1.39
C ARG A 96 -11.89 -10.37 1.86
N LYS A 97 -12.48 -11.38 1.25
CA LYS A 97 -13.79 -11.89 1.65
C LYS A 97 -13.87 -13.38 1.36
N LYS A 98 -14.74 -14.07 2.09
CA LYS A 98 -15.03 -15.48 1.82
C LYS A 98 -15.53 -15.62 0.39
N GLY A 99 -15.01 -16.61 -0.33
CA GLY A 99 -15.35 -16.83 -1.72
C GLY A 99 -14.45 -16.11 -2.71
N ASP A 100 -13.49 -15.29 -2.26
CA ASP A 100 -12.50 -14.78 -3.18
C ASP A 100 -11.57 -15.94 -3.65
N PRO A 101 -10.88 -15.78 -4.80
CA PRO A 101 -10.17 -16.93 -5.42
C PRO A 101 -9.16 -17.63 -4.52
N GLU A 102 -8.55 -16.92 -3.57
CA GLU A 102 -7.49 -17.45 -2.74
C GLU A 102 -7.88 -17.64 -1.26
N TRP A 103 -9.14 -17.34 -0.92
CA TRP A 103 -9.58 -17.45 0.48
C TRP A 103 -9.41 -18.88 1.00
N PRO A 104 -8.83 -19.09 2.22
CA PRO A 104 -8.39 -18.08 3.20
C PRO A 104 -6.90 -17.70 3.10
N ASP A 105 -6.19 -18.14 2.08
CA ASP A 105 -4.72 -17.92 1.93
C ASP A 105 -4.33 -16.56 1.38
#